data_4303232ed8bff7501646e83dc968b864
#
_entry.id   4303232ed8bff7501646e83dc968b864
#
_cell.length_a   1.000
_cell.length_b   1.000
_cell.length_c   1.000
_cell.angle_alpha   90.00
_cell.angle_beta   90.00
_cell.angle_gamma   90.00
#
_symmetry.space_group_name_H-M   'P 1'
#
loop_
_entity.id
_entity.type
_entity.pdbx_description
1 polymer ?
#
loop_
_entity_poly.entity_id
_entity_poly.type
_entity_poly.pdbx_seq_one_letter_code
_entity_poly.pdbx_strand_id
1 'polypeptide(L)' 'MSEERIPKYQIGDIVKLNAGGPDMTILRRKKHTPLGQSSYFTGLYECQWFAGKKLDSGEFQEPSLILVKKQGEDSEA' A
#
# COMPACT_ATOMS: atom_id res chain seq x y z
N MET A 1 15.27 16.26 14.71
CA MET A 1 14.96 15.00 14.77
C MET A 1 14.22 14.57 13.61
N SER A 2 14.58 13.54 13.05
CA SER A 2 13.92 13.16 11.91
C SER A 2 12.84 12.26 12.25
N GLU A 3 11.75 12.43 11.60
CA GLU A 3 10.72 11.61 11.79
C GLU A 3 10.59 10.74 10.70
N GLU A 4 10.84 9.51 10.83
CA GLU A 4 10.69 8.60 9.77
C GLU A 4 9.30 8.13 9.73
N ARG A 5 8.64 8.18 8.58
CA ARG A 5 7.33 7.60 8.42
C ARG A 5 7.48 6.11 8.37
N ILE A 6 6.78 5.43 9.24
CA ILE A 6 6.80 3.98 9.25
C ILE A 6 5.57 3.52 8.49
N PRO A 7 5.76 2.73 7.43
CA PRO A 7 4.61 2.29 6.64
C PRO A 7 3.65 1.48 7.49
N LYS A 8 2.38 1.80 7.37
CA LYS A 8 1.35 1.12 8.10
C LYS A 8 1.04 -0.22 7.47
N TYR A 9 1.20 -0.34 6.15
CA TYR A 9 0.89 -1.55 5.43
C TYR A 9 2.14 -2.12 4.82
N GLN A 10 2.12 -3.41 4.53
CA GLN A 10 3.27 -4.10 3.98
C GLN A 10 2.97 -4.63 2.61
N ILE A 11 4.00 -4.91 1.85
CA ILE A 11 3.84 -5.49 0.52
C ILE A 11 3.08 -6.79 0.67
N GLY A 12 2.06 -6.96 -0.13
CA GLY A 12 1.22 -8.15 -0.08
C GLY A 12 -0.04 -8.01 0.74
N ASP A 13 -0.13 -6.95 1.53
CA ASP A 13 -1.35 -6.73 2.31
C ASP A 13 -2.50 -6.41 1.38
N ILE A 14 -3.70 -6.77 1.78
CA ILE A 14 -4.90 -6.46 1.01
C ILE A 14 -5.55 -5.26 1.66
N VAL A 15 -5.77 -4.23 0.87
CA VAL A 15 -6.36 -2.99 1.35
C VAL A 15 -7.46 -2.57 0.38
N LYS A 16 -8.23 -1.57 0.78
CA LYS A 16 -9.18 -0.95 -0.14
C LYS A 16 -9.30 0.51 0.23
N LEU A 17 -9.91 1.27 -0.65
CA LEU A 17 -10.13 2.68 -0.36
C LEU A 17 -11.18 2.80 0.72
N ASN A 18 -11.00 3.77 1.59
CA ASN A 18 -11.94 3.93 2.69
C ASN A 18 -13.31 4.38 2.20
N ALA A 19 -13.41 4.83 0.96
CA ALA A 19 -14.70 5.19 0.38
C ALA A 19 -15.39 3.99 -0.28
N GLY A 20 -14.75 2.84 -0.28
CA GLY A 20 -15.30 1.66 -0.93
C GLY A 20 -14.49 1.30 -2.15
N GLY A 21 -14.93 0.28 -2.86
CA GLY A 21 -14.22 -0.14 -4.05
C GLY A 21 -13.65 -1.54 -3.91
N PRO A 22 -12.86 -1.98 -4.88
CA PRO A 22 -12.36 -3.35 -4.84
C PRO A 22 -11.22 -3.51 -3.86
N ASP A 23 -11.01 -4.75 -3.44
CA ASP A 23 -9.84 -5.08 -2.65
C ASP A 23 -8.62 -4.97 -3.55
N MET A 24 -7.54 -4.45 -3.00
CA MET A 24 -6.32 -4.25 -3.77
C MET A 24 -5.15 -4.84 -3.00
N THR A 25 -4.14 -5.26 -3.75
CA THR A 25 -2.93 -5.82 -3.15
C THR A 25 -1.82 -4.79 -3.24
N ILE A 26 -1.12 -4.57 -2.16
CA ILE A 26 -0.02 -3.63 -2.15
C ILE A 26 1.17 -4.24 -2.87
N LEU A 27 1.62 -3.57 -3.94
CA LEU A 27 2.77 -4.02 -4.69
C LEU A 27 4.06 -3.48 -4.12
N ARG A 28 4.08 -2.23 -3.76
CA ARG A 28 5.28 -1.63 -3.21
C ARG A 28 4.93 -0.35 -2.47
N ARG A 29 5.83 0.06 -1.61
CA ARG A 29 5.71 1.31 -0.89
C ARG A 29 6.59 2.30 -1.60
N LYS A 30 6.04 3.43 -1.99
CA LYS A 30 6.78 4.40 -2.77
C LYS A 30 7.74 5.15 -1.86
N LYS A 31 8.94 5.35 -2.35
CA LYS A 31 9.96 6.03 -1.59
C LYS A 31 10.50 7.19 -2.39
N HIS A 32 11.01 8.16 -1.68
CA HIS A 32 11.68 9.29 -2.32
C HIS A 32 13.12 9.30 -1.84
N THR A 33 14.05 9.50 -2.78
CA THR A 33 15.46 9.52 -2.44
C THR A 33 16.01 10.87 -2.83
N PRO A 34 16.10 11.80 -1.89
CA PRO A 34 16.70 13.09 -2.22
C PRO A 34 18.16 12.93 -2.53
N LEU A 35 18.67 13.82 -3.35
CA LEU A 35 20.05 13.74 -3.73
C LEU A 35 20.94 13.79 -2.49
N GLY A 36 21.82 12.81 -2.36
CA GLY A 36 22.75 12.77 -1.25
C GLY A 36 22.18 12.34 0.06
N GLN A 37 20.96 11.81 0.07
CA GLN A 37 20.34 11.40 1.32
C GLN A 37 19.74 10.02 1.19
N SER A 38 19.33 9.47 2.32
CA SER A 38 18.69 8.17 2.31
C SER A 38 17.26 8.28 1.81
N SER A 39 16.75 7.19 1.31
CA SER A 39 15.36 7.13 0.88
C SER A 39 14.44 7.18 2.06
N TYR A 40 13.23 7.67 1.87
CA TYR A 40 12.23 7.62 2.90
C TYR A 40 10.87 7.37 2.28
N PHE A 41 9.98 6.78 3.07
CA PHE A 41 8.65 6.44 2.62
C PHE A 41 7.82 7.71 2.48
N THR A 42 7.13 7.84 1.36
CA THR A 42 6.39 9.06 1.08
C THR A 42 4.94 9.02 1.55
N GLY A 43 4.48 7.86 1.98
CA GLY A 43 3.07 7.71 2.34
C GLY A 43 2.22 7.21 1.21
N LEU A 44 2.83 6.91 0.06
CA LEU A 44 2.10 6.39 -1.08
C LEU A 44 2.37 4.92 -1.25
N TYR A 45 1.33 4.18 -1.62
CA TYR A 45 1.45 2.76 -1.89
C TYR A 45 1.00 2.52 -3.32
N GLU A 46 1.72 1.67 -4.02
CA GLU A 46 1.29 1.23 -5.33
C GLU A 46 0.52 -0.07 -5.15
N CYS A 47 -0.70 -0.10 -5.59
CA CYS A 47 -1.58 -1.24 -5.40
C CYS A 47 -2.12 -1.71 -6.73
N GLN A 48 -2.51 -2.97 -6.80
CA GLN A 48 -3.13 -3.49 -8.01
C GLN A 48 -4.39 -4.24 -7.63
N TRP A 49 -5.30 -4.34 -8.57
CA TRP A 49 -6.56 -5.02 -8.36
C TRP A 49 -7.11 -5.48 -9.69
N PHE A 50 -8.08 -6.37 -9.65
CA PHE A 50 -8.73 -6.81 -10.86
C PHE A 50 -9.99 -5.97 -11.08
N ALA A 51 -10.10 -5.38 -12.26
CA ALA A 51 -11.29 -4.67 -12.67
C ALA A 51 -11.95 -5.59 -13.69
N GLY A 52 -12.82 -6.44 -13.22
CA GLY A 52 -13.36 -7.48 -14.06
C GLY A 52 -12.28 -8.50 -14.35
N LYS A 53 -11.94 -8.68 -15.59
CA LYS A 53 -10.90 -9.62 -15.97
C LYS A 53 -9.58 -8.94 -16.23
N LYS A 54 -9.51 -7.64 -16.00
CA LYS A 54 -8.31 -6.91 -16.33
C LYS A 54 -7.63 -6.46 -15.07
N LEU A 55 -6.31 -6.60 -15.02
CA LEU A 55 -5.53 -6.15 -13.88
C LEU A 55 -5.24 -4.67 -14.04
N ASP A 56 -5.52 -3.92 -13.01
CA ASP A 56 -5.31 -2.49 -13.03
C ASP A 56 -4.46 -2.11 -11.82
N SER A 57 -3.91 -0.92 -11.82
CA SER A 57 -3.08 -0.50 -10.70
C SER A 57 -3.13 1.01 -10.54
N GLY A 58 -2.69 1.46 -9.38
CA GLY A 58 -2.63 2.89 -9.11
C GLY A 58 -1.90 3.14 -7.83
N GLU A 59 -1.69 4.41 -7.51
CA GLU A 59 -1.00 4.80 -6.30
C GLU A 59 -1.98 5.52 -5.41
N PHE A 60 -1.94 5.21 -4.12
CA PHE A 60 -2.87 5.76 -3.16
C PHE A 60 -2.15 6.17 -1.89
N GLN A 61 -2.64 7.19 -1.24
CA GLN A 61 -2.05 7.65 -0.01
C GLN A 61 -2.55 6.84 1.17
N GLU A 62 -1.69 6.70 2.16
CA GLU A 62 -2.01 5.88 3.32
C GLU A 62 -3.34 6.23 3.97
N PRO A 63 -3.66 7.52 4.20
CA PRO A 63 -4.93 7.82 4.84
C PRO A 63 -6.16 7.42 4.03
N SER A 64 -5.99 7.16 2.73
CA SER A 64 -7.13 6.76 1.90
C SER A 64 -7.39 5.26 1.95
N LEU A 65 -6.54 4.50 2.61
CA LEU A 65 -6.61 3.06 2.59
C LEU A 65 -7.03 2.49 3.93
N ILE A 66 -7.73 1.37 3.90
CA ILE A 66 -7.99 0.62 5.12
C ILE A 66 -7.58 -0.82 4.87
N LEU A 67 -7.13 -1.47 5.91
CA LEU A 67 -6.64 -2.84 5.80
C LEU A 67 -7.80 -3.80 5.71
N VAL A 68 -7.75 -4.70 4.74
CA VAL A 68 -8.72 -5.77 4.62
C VAL A 68 -8.12 -7.05 5.20
N LYS A 69 -6.86 -7.37 4.84
CA LYS A 69 -6.25 -8.58 5.32
C LYS A 69 -4.74 -8.43 5.28
N LYS A 70 -4.05 -8.82 6.32
CA LYS A 70 -2.61 -8.74 6.34
C LYS A 70 -2.01 -9.92 5.62
N GLN A 71 -0.91 -9.65 4.92
CA GLN A 71 -0.23 -10.72 4.25
C GLN A 71 0.29 -11.69 5.28
N GLY A 72 0.13 -12.97 5.03
CA GLY A 72 0.59 -13.99 5.94
C GLY A 72 -0.33 -14.28 7.09
N GLU A 73 -1.36 -13.46 7.29
CA GLU A 73 -2.29 -13.73 8.30
C GLU A 73 -3.27 -14.66 7.74
N ASP A 74 -3.15 -15.91 7.98
CA ASP A 74 -3.94 -16.78 7.32
C ASP A 74 -4.96 -17.30 8.11
N SER A 75 -5.96 -17.10 7.87
CA SER A 75 -6.89 -17.63 8.58
C SER A 75 -7.12 -18.94 8.39
N GLU A 76 -6.63 -19.61 8.07
CA GLU A 76 -6.92 -20.76 7.97
C GLU A 76 -7.25 -21.32 8.71
N ALA A 77 -7.48 -21.27 8.75
CA ALA A 77 -7.87 -21.84 9.38
C ALA A 77 -8.34 -22.51 9.57
#